data_d56bb73f7ee242c0e95760dc13d316e9
#
_entry.id   d56bb73f7ee242c0e95760dc13d316e9
#
_cell.length_a   1.000
_cell.length_b   1.000
_cell.length_c   1.000
_cell.angle_alpha   90.00
_cell.angle_beta   90.00
_cell.angle_gamma   90.00
#
_symmetry.space_group_name_H-M   'P 1'
#
loop_
_entity.id
_entity.type
_entity.pdbx_description
1 polymer ?
#
loop_
_entity_poly.entity_id
_entity_poly.type
_entity_poly.pdbx_seq_one_letter_code
_entity_poly.pdbx_strand_id
1 'polypeptide(L)'
;MMQVQHGGFMTSSLVLLVAFVLLCVVLYFEKTENRTGLVPTKGCLSLLFILAALVQKDPLSPYIAFVVTGLVFCLVGDVLLALPQKKAFMLGLVSFLVGHVFYVIGFFSVAGLSRWTWVSLVVTAVISGLVYRWLRPHLGKMKGPVIAYIAVITVMVCAASSVLGVQDFRLSGRLMAFSGAVAFYFSDVFVARDRFMKKEFLNRLVGLPLYYAGQFLIAFSLGFLKALP
;
A
#
# COMPACT_ATOMS: atom_id res chain seq x y z
N MET A 1 25.65 -10.48 -20.96
CA MET A 1 24.45 -9.70 -20.57
C MET A 1 23.27 -10.55 -20.07
N MET A 2 23.17 -11.83 -20.43
CA MET A 2 22.06 -12.75 -20.06
C MET A 2 22.06 -13.22 -18.58
N GLN A 3 23.20 -13.38 -17.93
CA GLN A 3 23.27 -13.91 -16.54
C GLN A 3 22.75 -12.94 -15.48
N VAL A 4 22.75 -11.63 -15.70
CA VAL A 4 22.30 -10.63 -14.72
C VAL A 4 20.77 -10.58 -14.59
N GLN A 5 20.04 -10.94 -15.65
CA GLN A 5 18.57 -10.97 -15.61
C GLN A 5 18.02 -12.19 -14.84
N HIS A 6 18.68 -13.34 -14.91
CA HIS A 6 18.23 -14.55 -14.19
C HIS A 6 18.35 -14.43 -12.67
N GLY A 7 19.39 -13.78 -12.15
CA GLY A 7 19.55 -13.58 -10.71
C GLY A 7 18.46 -12.70 -10.09
N GLY A 8 18.06 -11.63 -10.74
CA GLY A 8 17.01 -10.73 -10.24
C GLY A 8 15.60 -11.36 -10.24
N PHE A 9 15.30 -12.19 -11.25
CA PHE A 9 14.01 -12.88 -11.34
C PHE A 9 13.87 -13.96 -10.26
N MET A 10 14.91 -14.77 -10.03
CA MET A 10 14.92 -15.79 -8.98
C MET A 10 14.77 -15.16 -7.59
N THR A 11 15.45 -14.04 -7.33
CA THR A 11 15.35 -13.33 -6.04
C THR A 11 13.95 -12.79 -5.81
N SER A 12 13.32 -12.21 -6.83
CA SER A 12 11.94 -11.70 -6.72
C SER A 12 10.92 -12.82 -6.47
N SER A 13 11.08 -13.96 -7.17
CA SER A 13 10.19 -15.12 -6.99
C SER A 13 10.32 -15.74 -5.59
N LEU A 14 11.53 -15.82 -5.06
CA LEU A 14 11.76 -16.30 -3.69
C LEU A 14 11.15 -15.37 -2.65
N VAL A 15 11.32 -14.05 -2.82
CA VAL A 15 10.70 -13.04 -1.94
C VAL A 15 9.17 -13.17 -1.93
N LEU A 16 8.55 -13.34 -3.09
CA LEU A 16 7.09 -13.52 -3.20
C LEU A 16 6.62 -14.83 -2.57
N LEU A 17 7.38 -15.92 -2.72
CA LEU A 17 7.04 -17.19 -2.07
C LEU A 17 7.10 -17.07 -0.54
N VAL A 18 8.17 -16.48 0.01
CA VAL A 18 8.30 -16.23 1.45
C VAL A 18 7.20 -15.31 1.94
N ALA A 19 6.89 -14.25 1.19
CA ALA A 19 5.81 -13.33 1.53
C ALA A 19 4.44 -14.02 1.56
N PHE A 20 4.17 -14.91 0.60
CA PHE A 20 2.93 -15.70 0.58
C PHE A 20 2.81 -16.63 1.80
N VAL A 21 3.88 -17.33 2.16
CA VAL A 21 3.91 -18.17 3.36
C VAL A 21 3.68 -17.34 4.63
N LEU A 22 4.39 -16.21 4.77
CA LEU A 22 4.19 -15.31 5.92
C LEU A 22 2.77 -14.72 5.96
N LEU A 23 2.17 -14.41 4.81
CA LEU A 23 0.78 -13.95 4.74
C LEU A 23 -0.19 -15.01 5.25
N CYS A 24 0.00 -16.27 4.88
CA CYS A 24 -0.80 -17.39 5.40
C CYS A 24 -0.66 -17.51 6.94
N VAL A 25 0.56 -17.35 7.47
CA VAL A 25 0.81 -17.35 8.92
C VAL A 25 0.15 -16.14 9.61
N VAL A 26 0.23 -14.94 9.01
CA VAL A 26 -0.47 -13.75 9.51
C VAL A 26 -1.98 -13.99 9.58
N LEU A 27 -2.58 -14.54 8.52
CA LEU A 27 -4.01 -14.85 8.49
C LEU A 27 -4.40 -15.90 9.54
N TYR A 28 -3.54 -16.90 9.77
CA TYR A 28 -3.73 -17.87 10.85
C TYR A 28 -3.74 -17.20 12.22
N PHE A 29 -2.77 -16.31 12.53
CA PHE A 29 -2.72 -15.60 13.80
C PHE A 29 -3.84 -14.56 13.95
N GLU A 30 -4.30 -13.93 12.87
CA GLU A 30 -5.49 -13.07 12.91
C GLU A 30 -6.76 -13.89 13.22
N LYS A 31 -6.91 -15.08 12.63
CA LYS A 31 -8.04 -15.97 12.88
C LYS A 31 -8.06 -16.52 14.32
N THR A 32 -6.89 -16.83 14.86
CA THR A 32 -6.74 -17.37 16.24
C THR A 32 -6.59 -16.26 17.29
N GLU A 33 -6.62 -14.99 16.88
CA GLU A 33 -6.41 -13.81 17.74
C GLU A 33 -5.09 -13.87 18.55
N ASN A 34 -4.09 -14.59 18.06
CA ASN A 34 -2.79 -14.76 18.70
C ASN A 34 -1.87 -13.55 18.43
N ARG A 35 -1.89 -12.57 19.32
CA ARG A 35 -1.12 -11.33 19.18
C ARG A 35 0.39 -11.53 19.28
N THR A 36 0.84 -12.48 20.09
CA THR A 36 2.28 -12.78 20.28
C THR A 36 2.94 -13.24 18.98
N GLY A 37 2.23 -14.07 18.20
CA GLY A 37 2.70 -14.49 16.88
C GLY A 37 2.45 -13.45 15.79
N LEU A 38 1.33 -12.72 15.89
CA LEU A 38 0.89 -11.77 14.85
C LEU A 38 1.87 -10.60 14.66
N VAL A 39 2.29 -9.95 15.76
CA VAL A 39 3.12 -8.74 15.71
C VAL A 39 4.46 -8.98 15.00
N PRO A 40 5.28 -9.97 15.39
CA PRO A 40 6.55 -10.22 14.70
C PRO A 40 6.34 -10.69 13.26
N THR A 41 5.32 -11.53 13.01
CA THR A 41 5.08 -12.04 11.65
C THR A 41 4.65 -10.94 10.68
N LYS A 42 3.80 -10.00 11.11
CA LYS A 42 3.47 -8.81 10.32
C LYS A 42 4.70 -7.95 10.07
N GLY A 43 5.51 -7.70 11.10
CA GLY A 43 6.75 -6.95 10.96
C GLY A 43 7.71 -7.58 9.95
N CYS A 44 7.92 -8.90 10.01
CA CYS A 44 8.74 -9.63 9.04
C CYS A 44 8.18 -9.53 7.62
N LEU A 45 6.86 -9.71 7.44
CA LEU A 45 6.22 -9.62 6.14
C LEU A 45 6.32 -8.20 5.56
N SER A 46 6.14 -7.18 6.39
CA SER A 46 6.27 -5.79 5.98
C SER A 46 7.73 -5.39 5.70
N LEU A 47 8.70 -5.99 6.38
CA LEU A 47 10.11 -5.79 6.06
C LEU A 47 10.45 -6.34 4.65
N LEU A 48 9.80 -7.42 4.20
CA LEU A 48 10.06 -8.00 2.87
C LEU A 48 9.69 -7.05 1.73
N PHE A 49 8.62 -6.26 1.82
CA PHE A 49 8.32 -5.30 0.75
C PHE A 49 9.33 -4.13 0.73
N ILE A 50 9.89 -3.74 1.88
CA ILE A 50 11.00 -2.77 1.92
C ILE A 50 12.25 -3.36 1.26
N LEU A 51 12.61 -4.59 1.62
CA LEU A 51 13.75 -5.28 1.00
C LEU A 51 13.54 -5.47 -0.51
N ALA A 52 12.32 -5.82 -0.94
CA ALA A 52 11.96 -5.89 -2.36
C ALA A 52 12.18 -4.55 -3.09
N ALA A 53 11.85 -3.42 -2.44
CA ALA A 53 12.09 -2.09 -2.97
C ALA A 53 13.60 -1.76 -3.06
N LEU A 54 14.37 -2.07 -2.00
CA LEU A 54 15.81 -1.75 -1.93
C LEU A 54 16.68 -2.57 -2.89
N VAL A 55 16.25 -3.75 -3.27
CA VAL A 55 16.96 -4.59 -4.27
C VAL A 55 16.83 -4.02 -5.70
N GLN A 56 15.90 -3.08 -5.93
CA GLN A 56 15.77 -2.41 -7.23
C GLN A 56 16.99 -1.49 -7.47
N LYS A 57 17.68 -1.67 -8.63
CA LYS A 57 19.00 -1.09 -8.91
C LYS A 57 18.95 0.37 -9.40
N ASP A 58 18.39 1.28 -8.64
CA ASP A 58 18.55 2.71 -8.93
C ASP A 58 18.40 3.55 -7.64
N PRO A 59 19.41 3.49 -6.73
CA PRO A 59 19.30 4.01 -5.37
C PRO A 59 19.28 5.54 -5.26
N LEU A 60 19.52 6.27 -6.34
CA LEU A 60 19.68 7.74 -6.31
C LEU A 60 18.46 8.51 -6.81
N SER A 61 17.42 7.84 -7.28
CA SER A 61 16.19 8.53 -7.70
C SER A 61 15.41 9.04 -6.49
N PRO A 62 14.99 10.31 -6.47
CA PRO A 62 14.10 10.84 -5.43
C PRO A 62 12.82 10.01 -5.27
N TYR A 63 12.31 9.45 -6.36
CA TYR A 63 11.15 8.56 -6.36
C TYR A 63 11.35 7.36 -5.43
N ILE A 64 12.51 6.67 -5.53
CA ILE A 64 12.84 5.51 -4.67
C ILE A 64 12.85 5.93 -3.20
N ALA A 65 13.49 7.06 -2.87
CA ALA A 65 13.56 7.56 -1.51
C ALA A 65 12.17 7.80 -0.92
N PHE A 66 11.27 8.44 -1.67
CA PHE A 66 9.90 8.69 -1.22
C PHE A 66 9.10 7.40 -1.06
N VAL A 67 9.19 6.47 -2.02
CA VAL A 67 8.47 5.20 -1.93
C VAL A 67 8.98 4.35 -0.77
N VAL A 68 10.30 4.23 -0.59
CA VAL A 68 10.89 3.46 0.54
C VAL A 68 10.49 4.09 1.87
N THR A 69 10.51 5.42 1.98
CA THR A 69 10.04 6.11 3.20
C THR A 69 8.56 5.80 3.46
N GLY A 70 7.72 5.82 2.43
CA GLY A 70 6.32 5.43 2.54
C GLY A 70 6.14 3.99 3.03
N LEU A 71 6.91 3.03 2.48
CA LEU A 71 6.92 1.64 2.90
C LEU A 71 7.35 1.49 4.38
N VAL A 72 8.35 2.25 4.85
CA VAL A 72 8.77 2.25 6.27
C VAL A 72 7.64 2.72 7.18
N PHE A 73 6.94 3.80 6.83
CA PHE A 73 5.78 4.25 7.60
C PHE A 73 4.64 3.23 7.58
N CYS A 74 4.44 2.51 6.47
CA CYS A 74 3.48 1.43 6.39
C CYS A 74 3.87 0.24 7.30
N LEU A 75 5.14 -0.15 7.35
CA LEU A 75 5.65 -1.15 8.30
C LEU A 75 5.37 -0.74 9.76
N VAL A 76 5.67 0.50 10.12
CA VAL A 76 5.35 1.02 11.47
C VAL A 76 3.84 0.96 11.73
N GLY A 77 3.04 1.33 10.75
CA GLY A 77 1.58 1.19 10.80
C GLY A 77 1.11 -0.24 11.02
N ASP A 78 1.70 -1.21 10.32
CA ASP A 78 1.40 -2.65 10.46
C ASP A 78 1.65 -3.18 11.87
N VAL A 79 2.81 -2.84 12.44
CA VAL A 79 3.17 -3.21 13.81
C VAL A 79 2.19 -2.57 14.80
N LEU A 80 1.91 -1.28 14.64
CA LEU A 80 1.01 -0.55 15.53
C LEU A 80 -0.43 -1.06 15.46
N LEU A 81 -0.94 -1.40 14.26
CA LEU A 81 -2.30 -1.95 14.13
C LEU A 81 -2.41 -3.40 14.65
N ALA A 82 -1.30 -4.13 14.76
CA ALA A 82 -1.29 -5.45 15.37
C ALA A 82 -1.39 -5.41 16.90
N LEU A 83 -1.11 -4.26 17.53
CA LEU A 83 -1.19 -4.07 18.97
C LEU A 83 -2.65 -3.82 19.42
N PRO A 84 -3.04 -4.29 20.63
CA PRO A 84 -4.43 -4.21 21.10
C PRO A 84 -4.85 -2.82 21.60
N GLN A 85 -3.91 -1.89 21.84
CA GLN A 85 -4.16 -0.61 22.45
C GLN A 85 -4.86 0.37 21.49
N LYS A 86 -5.88 1.09 21.97
CA LYS A 86 -6.57 2.13 21.21
C LYS A 86 -5.64 3.23 20.70
N LYS A 87 -4.62 3.59 21.50
CA LYS A 87 -3.60 4.58 21.10
C LYS A 87 -2.73 4.06 19.94
N ALA A 88 -2.35 2.78 19.98
CA ALA A 88 -1.59 2.15 18.90
C ALA A 88 -2.36 2.16 17.57
N PHE A 89 -3.68 1.91 17.61
CA PHE A 89 -4.52 2.04 16.42
C PHE A 89 -4.46 3.46 15.83
N MET A 90 -4.59 4.50 16.66
CA MET A 90 -4.52 5.90 16.18
C MET A 90 -3.17 6.24 15.59
N LEU A 91 -2.08 5.84 16.26
CA LEU A 91 -0.72 6.04 15.77
C LEU A 91 -0.47 5.26 14.47
N GLY A 92 -1.00 4.05 14.36
CA GLY A 92 -0.93 3.25 13.14
C GLY A 92 -1.65 3.92 11.97
N LEU A 93 -2.86 4.47 12.22
CA LEU A 93 -3.61 5.22 11.21
C LEU A 93 -2.83 6.46 10.72
N VAL A 94 -2.22 7.20 11.66
CA VAL A 94 -1.37 8.36 11.33
C VAL A 94 -0.13 7.91 10.55
N SER A 95 0.50 6.80 10.94
CA SER A 95 1.66 6.26 10.24
C SER A 95 1.33 5.92 8.78
N PHE A 96 0.22 5.21 8.54
CA PHE A 96 -0.24 4.94 7.18
C PHE A 96 -0.55 6.22 6.40
N LEU A 97 -1.21 7.21 7.05
CA LEU A 97 -1.49 8.50 6.43
C LEU A 97 -0.20 9.18 5.94
N VAL A 98 0.84 9.22 6.78
CA VAL A 98 2.15 9.76 6.42
C VAL A 98 2.78 8.94 5.28
N GLY A 99 2.69 7.61 5.33
CA GLY A 99 3.13 6.73 4.25
C GLY A 99 2.47 7.07 2.91
N HIS A 100 1.16 7.30 2.90
CA HIS A 100 0.44 7.71 1.69
C HIS A 100 0.89 9.08 1.17
N VAL A 101 1.19 10.04 2.06
CA VAL A 101 1.74 11.34 1.64
C VAL A 101 3.08 11.16 0.93
N PHE A 102 3.96 10.29 1.43
CA PHE A 102 5.22 9.98 0.76
C PHE A 102 5.00 9.31 -0.60
N TYR A 103 4.02 8.43 -0.74
CA TYR A 103 3.66 7.86 -2.04
C TYR A 103 3.14 8.91 -3.02
N VAL A 104 2.29 9.85 -2.55
CA VAL A 104 1.82 10.98 -3.36
C VAL A 104 3.01 11.79 -3.90
N ILE A 105 3.95 12.18 -3.03
CA ILE A 105 5.14 12.94 -3.41
C ILE A 105 5.98 12.10 -4.40
N GLY A 106 6.19 10.83 -4.12
CA GLY A 106 6.93 9.92 -4.99
C GLY A 106 6.31 9.83 -6.40
N PHE A 107 5.02 9.57 -6.52
CA PHE A 107 4.36 9.47 -7.82
C PHE A 107 4.39 10.78 -8.59
N PHE A 108 4.15 11.92 -7.93
CA PHE A 108 4.23 13.23 -8.59
C PHE A 108 5.66 13.69 -8.86
N SER A 109 6.69 13.12 -8.24
CA SER A 109 8.09 13.42 -8.60
C SER A 109 8.50 12.87 -9.96
N VAL A 110 7.76 11.87 -10.49
CA VAL A 110 8.05 11.22 -11.77
C VAL A 110 6.95 11.44 -12.82
N ALA A 111 5.79 11.95 -12.41
CA ALA A 111 4.66 12.16 -13.32
C ALA A 111 3.97 13.50 -13.02
N GLY A 112 3.78 14.31 -14.03
CA GLY A 112 2.94 15.51 -13.97
C GLY A 112 1.44 15.19 -14.00
N LEU A 113 0.60 16.21 -13.81
CA LEU A 113 -0.85 16.08 -13.99
C LEU A 113 -1.18 15.67 -15.43
N SER A 114 -2.02 14.67 -15.59
CA SER A 114 -2.42 14.13 -16.89
C SER A 114 -3.94 13.92 -16.95
N ARG A 115 -4.46 13.56 -18.11
CA ARG A 115 -5.89 13.17 -18.23
C ARG A 115 -6.25 12.03 -17.28
N TRP A 116 -5.34 11.11 -17.02
CA TRP A 116 -5.55 10.00 -16.09
C TRP A 116 -5.74 10.45 -14.66
N THR A 117 -5.04 11.53 -14.25
CA THR A 117 -5.22 12.16 -12.93
C THR A 117 -6.65 12.65 -12.75
N TRP A 118 -7.20 13.36 -13.74
CA TRP A 118 -8.54 13.92 -13.66
C TRP A 118 -9.64 12.87 -13.73
N VAL A 119 -9.49 11.87 -14.61
CA VAL A 119 -10.41 10.74 -14.68
C VAL A 119 -10.42 9.97 -13.35
N SER A 120 -9.22 9.68 -12.82
CA SER A 120 -9.09 9.01 -11.53
C SER A 120 -9.69 9.85 -10.39
N LEU A 121 -9.51 11.18 -10.39
CA LEU A 121 -10.08 12.06 -9.38
C LEU A 121 -11.61 11.97 -9.36
N VAL A 122 -12.26 12.02 -10.49
CA VAL A 122 -13.73 11.90 -10.56
C VAL A 122 -14.17 10.53 -10.05
N VAL A 123 -13.57 9.44 -10.54
CA VAL A 123 -13.94 8.08 -10.17
C VAL A 123 -13.69 7.82 -8.69
N THR A 124 -12.50 8.14 -8.19
CA THR A 124 -12.15 7.89 -6.79
C THR A 124 -12.88 8.81 -5.82
N ALA A 125 -13.18 10.07 -6.20
CA ALA A 125 -14.00 10.97 -5.39
C ALA A 125 -15.43 10.42 -5.20
N VAL A 126 -16.03 9.88 -6.27
CA VAL A 126 -17.35 9.23 -6.18
C VAL A 126 -17.28 8.02 -5.25
N ILE A 127 -16.31 7.12 -5.44
CA ILE A 127 -16.17 5.93 -4.61
C ILE A 127 -15.90 6.33 -3.15
N SER A 128 -15.00 7.28 -2.90
CA SER A 128 -14.69 7.80 -1.57
C SER A 128 -15.90 8.43 -0.89
N GLY A 129 -16.71 9.17 -1.64
CA GLY A 129 -17.96 9.74 -1.16
C GLY A 129 -18.99 8.67 -0.75
N LEU A 130 -19.12 7.60 -1.55
CA LEU A 130 -19.97 6.45 -1.22
C LEU A 130 -19.45 5.69 0.01
N VAL A 131 -18.15 5.43 0.08
CA VAL A 131 -17.51 4.78 1.24
C VAL A 131 -17.69 5.64 2.50
N TYR A 132 -17.45 6.94 2.41
CA TYR A 132 -17.68 7.84 3.54
C TYR A 132 -19.15 7.85 3.98
N ARG A 133 -20.10 7.97 3.04
CA ARG A 133 -21.55 7.93 3.34
C ARG A 133 -21.94 6.64 4.07
N TRP A 134 -21.39 5.52 3.63
CA TRP A 134 -21.60 4.21 4.24
C TRP A 134 -21.04 4.10 5.65
N LEU A 135 -19.80 4.61 5.89
CA LEU A 135 -19.14 4.57 7.19
C LEU A 135 -19.65 5.62 8.18
N ARG A 136 -20.13 6.79 7.69
CA ARG A 136 -20.45 7.99 8.48
C ARG A 136 -21.31 7.72 9.74
N PRO A 137 -22.36 6.87 9.71
CA PRO A 137 -23.17 6.59 10.90
C PRO A 137 -22.37 5.94 12.05
N HIS A 138 -21.29 5.25 11.74
CA HIS A 138 -20.51 4.43 12.68
C HIS A 138 -19.22 5.12 13.17
N LEU A 139 -18.87 6.29 12.63
CA LEU A 139 -17.56 6.91 12.89
C LEU A 139 -17.48 7.66 14.24
N GLY A 140 -18.59 8.12 14.81
CA GLY A 140 -18.59 8.90 16.04
C GLY A 140 -17.59 10.06 16.01
N LYS A 141 -16.66 10.08 16.98
CA LYS A 141 -15.59 11.09 17.09
C LYS A 141 -14.48 10.93 16.03
N MET A 142 -14.45 9.81 15.31
CA MET A 142 -13.43 9.52 14.29
C MET A 142 -13.74 10.13 12.92
N LYS A 143 -14.84 10.89 12.76
CA LYS A 143 -15.22 11.50 11.47
C LYS A 143 -14.09 12.32 10.85
N GLY A 144 -13.49 13.24 11.61
CA GLY A 144 -12.41 14.10 11.13
C GLY A 144 -11.18 13.30 10.65
N PRO A 145 -10.57 12.46 11.50
CA PRO A 145 -9.46 11.59 11.11
C PRO A 145 -9.75 10.72 9.88
N VAL A 146 -10.95 10.13 9.78
CA VAL A 146 -11.32 9.28 8.63
C VAL A 146 -11.49 10.09 7.36
N ILE A 147 -12.07 11.30 7.42
CA ILE A 147 -12.17 12.19 6.25
C ILE A 147 -10.76 12.56 5.75
N ALA A 148 -9.86 12.96 6.65
CA ALA A 148 -8.48 13.29 6.28
C ALA A 148 -7.77 12.08 5.62
N TYR A 149 -7.97 10.88 6.17
CA TYR A 149 -7.43 9.65 5.63
C TYR A 149 -7.97 9.34 4.23
N ILE A 150 -9.30 9.40 4.05
CA ILE A 150 -9.96 9.19 2.75
C ILE A 150 -9.45 10.20 1.72
N ALA A 151 -9.28 11.47 2.09
CA ALA A 151 -8.77 12.49 1.19
C ALA A 151 -7.35 12.16 0.72
N VAL A 152 -6.44 11.82 1.62
CA VAL A 152 -5.04 11.53 1.28
C VAL A 152 -4.92 10.27 0.42
N ILE A 153 -5.63 9.17 0.76
CA ILE A 153 -5.56 7.96 -0.04
C ILE A 153 -6.20 8.15 -1.43
N THR A 154 -7.24 8.99 -1.54
CA THR A 154 -7.82 9.37 -2.83
C THR A 154 -6.78 10.10 -3.69
N VAL A 155 -6.09 11.08 -3.12
CA VAL A 155 -5.00 11.79 -3.81
C VAL A 155 -3.87 10.84 -4.19
N MET A 156 -3.55 9.85 -3.36
CA MET A 156 -2.54 8.83 -3.69
C MET A 156 -2.91 8.02 -4.94
N VAL A 157 -4.16 7.58 -5.05
CA VAL A 157 -4.60 6.86 -6.27
C VAL A 157 -4.58 7.77 -7.49
N CYS A 158 -4.94 9.05 -7.35
CA CYS A 158 -4.84 10.04 -8.43
C CYS A 158 -3.37 10.27 -8.86
N ALA A 159 -2.46 10.37 -7.90
CA ALA A 159 -1.03 10.50 -8.19
C ALA A 159 -0.45 9.26 -8.87
N ALA A 160 -0.81 8.06 -8.43
CA ALA A 160 -0.44 6.81 -9.08
C ALA A 160 -1.02 6.69 -10.50
N SER A 161 -2.24 7.19 -10.73
CA SER A 161 -2.84 7.19 -12.06
C SER A 161 -2.16 8.17 -13.03
N SER A 162 -1.55 9.25 -12.53
CA SER A 162 -0.75 10.15 -13.38
C SER A 162 0.41 9.42 -14.04
N VAL A 163 1.01 8.45 -13.33
CA VAL A 163 2.12 7.62 -13.85
C VAL A 163 1.71 6.84 -15.11
N LEU A 164 0.41 6.47 -15.25
CA LEU A 164 -0.10 5.84 -16.49
C LEU A 164 0.07 6.73 -17.71
N GLY A 165 0.08 8.05 -17.53
CA GLY A 165 0.23 9.03 -18.61
C GLY A 165 1.67 9.20 -19.11
N VAL A 166 2.67 8.73 -18.38
CA VAL A 166 4.09 8.87 -18.74
C VAL A 166 4.49 7.76 -19.70
N GLN A 167 4.40 8.04 -21.03
CA GLN A 167 4.64 7.02 -22.05
C GLN A 167 6.10 6.59 -22.15
N ASP A 168 7.04 7.39 -21.67
CA ASP A 168 8.47 7.08 -21.63
C ASP A 168 8.81 5.95 -20.67
N PHE A 169 7.92 5.61 -19.73
CA PHE A 169 8.09 4.49 -18.84
C PHE A 169 7.47 3.20 -19.38
N ARG A 170 8.08 2.07 -19.05
CA ARG A 170 7.53 0.75 -19.37
C ARG A 170 6.12 0.58 -18.81
N LEU A 171 5.22 0.05 -19.61
CA LEU A 171 3.82 -0.18 -19.23
C LEU A 171 3.69 -1.02 -17.95
N SER A 172 4.55 -2.05 -17.77
CA SER A 172 4.54 -2.89 -16.58
C SER A 172 4.74 -2.09 -15.28
N GLY A 173 5.73 -1.18 -15.26
CA GLY A 173 5.98 -0.33 -14.09
C GLY A 173 4.82 0.61 -13.79
N ARG A 174 4.25 1.23 -14.83
CA ARG A 174 3.09 2.12 -14.71
C ARG A 174 1.87 1.38 -14.14
N LEU A 175 1.59 0.18 -14.66
CA LEU A 175 0.48 -0.64 -14.19
C LEU A 175 0.72 -1.15 -12.76
N MET A 176 1.95 -1.53 -12.40
CA MET A 176 2.28 -1.95 -11.03
C MET A 176 2.05 -0.80 -10.04
N ALA A 177 2.51 0.41 -10.32
CA ALA A 177 2.31 1.57 -9.46
C ALA A 177 0.81 1.86 -9.26
N PHE A 178 0.05 1.91 -10.35
CA PHE A 178 -1.39 2.20 -10.30
C PHE A 178 -2.19 1.09 -9.62
N SER A 179 -2.02 -0.17 -10.05
CA SER A 179 -2.76 -1.30 -9.45
C SER A 179 -2.40 -1.52 -7.99
N GLY A 180 -1.14 -1.26 -7.61
CA GLY A 180 -0.71 -1.29 -6.23
C GLY A 180 -1.43 -0.26 -5.37
N ALA A 181 -1.54 0.99 -5.83
CA ALA A 181 -2.27 2.04 -5.14
C ALA A 181 -3.77 1.74 -5.03
N VAL A 182 -4.39 1.19 -6.08
CA VAL A 182 -5.79 0.77 -6.09
C VAL A 182 -6.03 -0.39 -5.12
N ALA A 183 -5.17 -1.41 -5.13
CA ALA A 183 -5.28 -2.53 -4.21
C ALA A 183 -5.19 -2.07 -2.74
N PHE A 184 -4.27 -1.14 -2.44
CA PHE A 184 -4.16 -0.53 -1.12
C PHE A 184 -5.43 0.23 -0.75
N TYR A 185 -5.94 1.09 -1.63
CA TYR A 185 -7.18 1.82 -1.40
C TYR A 185 -8.33 0.90 -0.99
N PHE A 186 -8.54 -0.20 -1.71
CA PHE A 186 -9.60 -1.15 -1.38
C PHE A 186 -9.31 -1.94 -0.10
N SER A 187 -8.05 -2.25 0.20
CA SER A 187 -7.70 -2.89 1.46
C SER A 187 -8.14 -2.08 2.68
N ASP A 188 -8.02 -0.75 2.60
CA ASP A 188 -8.38 0.16 3.69
C ASP A 188 -9.89 0.26 3.90
N VAL A 189 -10.70 0.00 2.88
CA VAL A 189 -12.14 -0.15 3.04
C VAL A 189 -12.47 -1.33 3.98
N PHE A 190 -11.74 -2.45 3.85
CA PHE A 190 -11.90 -3.61 4.75
C PHE A 190 -11.39 -3.30 6.16
N VAL A 191 -10.28 -2.56 6.30
CA VAL A 191 -9.79 -2.09 7.60
C VAL A 191 -10.84 -1.20 8.28
N ALA A 192 -11.42 -0.25 7.53
CA ALA A 192 -12.46 0.64 8.06
C ALA A 192 -13.74 -0.14 8.43
N ARG A 193 -14.16 -1.10 7.61
CA ARG A 193 -15.31 -1.96 7.91
C ARG A 193 -15.08 -2.77 9.19
N ASP A 194 -13.91 -3.38 9.33
CA ASP A 194 -13.52 -4.16 10.51
C ASP A 194 -13.50 -3.31 11.78
N ARG A 195 -13.06 -2.08 11.68
CA ARG A 195 -12.89 -1.18 12.82
C ARG A 195 -14.17 -0.50 13.26
N PHE A 196 -14.99 -0.04 12.31
CA PHE A 196 -16.11 0.85 12.59
C PHE A 196 -17.49 0.19 12.46
N MET A 197 -17.60 -0.92 11.74
CA MET A 197 -18.89 -1.54 11.48
C MET A 197 -19.00 -2.94 12.08
N LYS A 198 -18.24 -3.88 11.54
CA LYS A 198 -18.35 -5.30 11.93
C LYS A 198 -17.00 -5.98 11.91
N LYS A 199 -16.51 -6.38 13.09
CA LYS A 199 -15.29 -7.16 13.22
C LYS A 199 -15.57 -8.60 12.77
N GLU A 200 -15.07 -8.95 11.59
CA GLU A 200 -15.19 -10.28 10.99
C GLU A 200 -13.87 -10.71 10.38
N PHE A 201 -13.53 -12.00 10.49
CA PHE A 201 -12.32 -12.54 9.87
C PHE A 201 -12.27 -12.32 8.36
N LEU A 202 -13.42 -12.29 7.68
CA LEU A 202 -13.52 -12.00 6.24
C LEU A 202 -12.85 -10.66 5.87
N ASN A 203 -12.93 -9.64 6.74
CA ASN A 203 -12.26 -8.36 6.49
C ASN A 203 -10.73 -8.52 6.44
N ARG A 204 -10.17 -9.40 7.27
CA ARG A 204 -8.75 -9.72 7.29
C ARG A 204 -8.37 -10.63 6.13
N LEU A 205 -9.21 -11.62 5.84
CA LEU A 205 -8.99 -12.58 4.75
C LEU A 205 -8.91 -11.93 3.37
N VAL A 206 -9.65 -10.84 3.14
CA VAL A 206 -9.63 -10.10 1.88
C VAL A 206 -8.71 -8.89 1.96
N GLY A 207 -8.80 -8.12 3.05
CA GLY A 207 -8.06 -6.87 3.19
C GLY A 207 -6.55 -7.07 3.24
N LEU A 208 -6.04 -8.05 4.00
CA LEU A 208 -4.60 -8.26 4.12
C LEU A 208 -3.93 -8.71 2.81
N PRO A 209 -4.48 -9.68 2.05
CA PRO A 209 -3.93 -10.00 0.73
C PRO A 209 -3.91 -8.80 -0.23
N LEU A 210 -4.98 -8.00 -0.29
CA LEU A 210 -5.03 -6.79 -1.10
C LEU A 210 -3.96 -5.78 -0.67
N TYR A 211 -3.79 -5.58 0.63
CA TYR A 211 -2.79 -4.68 1.19
C TYR A 211 -1.38 -5.11 0.81
N TYR A 212 -0.98 -6.35 1.13
CA TYR A 212 0.37 -6.82 0.83
C TYR A 212 0.64 -6.91 -0.67
N ALA A 213 -0.33 -7.35 -1.48
CA ALA A 213 -0.22 -7.31 -2.93
C ALA A 213 0.02 -5.88 -3.43
N GLY A 214 -0.73 -4.90 -2.90
CA GLY A 214 -0.56 -3.48 -3.20
C GLY A 214 0.84 -2.98 -2.86
N GLN A 215 1.35 -3.30 -1.67
CA GLN A 215 2.69 -2.89 -1.22
C GLN A 215 3.80 -3.49 -2.08
N PHE A 216 3.72 -4.80 -2.40
CA PHE A 216 4.70 -5.43 -3.28
C PHE A 216 4.65 -4.87 -4.70
N LEU A 217 3.46 -4.58 -5.25
CA LEU A 217 3.33 -3.95 -6.56
C LEU A 217 3.98 -2.56 -6.59
N ILE A 218 3.75 -1.73 -5.56
CA ILE A 218 4.41 -0.42 -5.42
C ILE A 218 5.92 -0.61 -5.28
N ALA A 219 6.39 -1.55 -4.45
CA ALA A 219 7.81 -1.82 -4.27
C ALA A 219 8.49 -2.28 -5.56
N PHE A 220 7.89 -3.23 -6.29
CA PHE A 220 8.44 -3.72 -7.55
C PHE A 220 8.35 -2.69 -8.68
N SER A 221 7.38 -1.75 -8.66
CA SER A 221 7.29 -0.70 -9.68
C SER A 221 8.59 0.08 -9.82
N LEU A 222 9.38 0.21 -8.74
CA LEU A 222 10.68 0.89 -8.73
C LEU A 222 11.67 0.32 -9.75
N GLY A 223 11.67 -1.01 -9.93
CA GLY A 223 12.55 -1.67 -10.91
C GLY A 223 12.05 -1.61 -12.35
N PHE A 224 10.77 -1.32 -12.53
CA PHE A 224 10.10 -1.35 -13.84
C PHE A 224 9.72 0.05 -14.36
N LEU A 225 9.72 1.09 -13.54
CA LEU A 225 9.56 2.49 -13.96
C LEU A 225 10.89 3.02 -14.54
N LYS A 226 11.38 2.37 -15.58
CA LYS A 226 12.56 2.78 -16.32
C LYS A 226 12.14 3.36 -17.64
N ALA A 227 12.89 4.38 -18.10
CA ALA A 227 12.72 4.92 -19.44
C ALA A 227 12.84 3.79 -20.48
N LEU A 228 12.03 3.89 -21.52
CA LEU A 228 12.19 3.06 -22.71
C LEU A 228 13.54 3.42 -23.37
N PRO A 229 14.27 2.43 -23.90
CA PRO A 229 15.54 2.66 -24.58
C PRO A 229 15.36 3.50 -25.86
#